data_599a6ee7a4434aeaf8f795d0ae53ddf0
#
_entry.id   599a6ee7a4434aeaf8f795d0ae53ddf0
#
_cell.length_a   1.000
_cell.length_b   1.000
_cell.length_c   1.000
_cell.angle_alpha   90.00
_cell.angle_beta   90.00
_cell.angle_gamma   90.00
#
_symmetry.space_group_name_H-M   'P 1'
#
loop_
_entity.id
_entity.type
_entity.pdbx_description
1 polymer ?
#
loop_
_entity_poly.entity_id
_entity_poly.type
_entity_poly.pdbx_seq_one_letter_code
_entity_poly.pdbx_strand_id
1 'polypeptide(L)'
;MNKKHILLYLVIISLISLGFKLYTFDPTVTPSEDTYGYVLRAIAHTNGDFSEHPRKTLGWSLLISPFLDLVESDNFMHYINVARYLSIVISTISIYPMYLLGRRFFDEKFSLCAAGFFAFLPQLNYHASSGYSEPLFILVLILSTYFILKKNSNLSYLSFASIAVLWYVHWSGIVFFIALSFIFFLNNKKSRKLFFKYPLCIGIFILISSPMLVDRYDQFGDPLFFSQSSVVFTGNPAAILADNTKNLDYSYQDYIKENGISQFIYTFLVLGISNILGTIFQISIPYLIVFLPFGILFSFRVFDQNRNFIRSNWIMILIPIISMIYYFGVWPDKRLLYQLFPFLIIFSIIPLQRLIVYGLSTFSFSNKQKNIFLLGVLITVIFLSCIFTLRYGQADQVFEYEKVEFAEMLMNNFEGKILDAGYTLEGLHYVKLSNPPGIFKDATVNLDQNLMYGNQKLIEAKIYADDIHEFMLESEKYNVRYISISKSGIEGTSFWYPYLIDLYDNEEKYEFLNKVFDSSQKKYEKFHVKIFKIDFSKYHGSYP
;
A
#
# COMPACT_ATOMS: atom_id res chain seq x y z
N MET A 1 23.05 16.75 -23.82
CA MET A 1 23.42 15.34 -24.10
C MET A 1 22.79 14.90 -25.41
N ASN A 2 23.42 13.97 -26.16
CA ASN A 2 22.78 13.41 -27.37
C ASN A 2 21.58 12.53 -26.94
N LYS A 3 20.45 12.60 -27.66
CA LYS A 3 19.24 11.79 -27.36
C LYS A 3 19.52 10.29 -27.31
N LYS A 4 20.45 9.80 -28.15
CA LYS A 4 20.88 8.38 -28.13
C LYS A 4 21.53 8.00 -26.80
N HIS A 5 22.37 8.86 -26.22
CA HIS A 5 23.00 8.59 -24.93
C HIS A 5 22.00 8.61 -23.79
N ILE A 6 21.00 9.50 -23.81
CA ILE A 6 19.93 9.55 -22.82
C ILE A 6 19.16 8.24 -22.80
N LEU A 7 18.73 7.79 -24.01
CA LEU A 7 18.00 6.53 -24.14
C LEU A 7 18.83 5.35 -23.63
N LEU A 8 20.13 5.31 -23.99
CA LEU A 8 21.05 4.28 -23.53
C LEU A 8 21.15 4.26 -21.99
N TYR A 9 21.30 5.41 -21.33
CA TYR A 9 21.35 5.47 -19.87
C TYR A 9 20.04 5.05 -19.21
N LEU A 10 18.89 5.44 -19.78
CA LEU A 10 17.59 4.98 -19.27
C LEU A 10 17.43 3.47 -19.39
N VAL A 11 17.83 2.89 -20.53
CA VAL A 11 17.82 1.42 -20.72
C VAL A 11 18.74 0.74 -19.70
N ILE A 12 19.96 1.25 -19.48
CA ILE A 12 20.89 0.71 -18.50
C ILE A 12 20.30 0.77 -17.08
N ILE A 13 19.75 1.93 -16.67
CA ILE A 13 19.10 2.09 -15.37
C ILE A 13 17.94 1.09 -15.21
N SER A 14 17.10 0.95 -16.25
CA SER A 14 15.95 0.05 -16.23
C SER A 14 16.39 -1.42 -16.14
N LEU A 15 17.40 -1.83 -16.90
CA LEU A 15 17.90 -3.21 -16.88
C LEU A 15 18.56 -3.57 -15.54
N ILE A 16 19.37 -2.66 -14.97
CA ILE A 16 19.99 -2.87 -13.66
C ILE A 16 18.89 -2.94 -12.57
N SER A 17 17.89 -2.04 -12.63
CA SER A 17 16.77 -2.05 -11.68
C SER A 17 15.92 -3.32 -11.81
N LEU A 18 15.63 -3.76 -13.02
CA LEU A 18 14.91 -5.02 -13.27
C LEU A 18 15.70 -6.22 -12.73
N GLY A 19 16.99 -6.30 -13.08
CA GLY A 19 17.85 -7.38 -12.60
C GLY A 19 17.94 -7.41 -11.07
N PHE A 20 18.01 -6.25 -10.42
CA PHE A 20 18.02 -6.16 -8.97
C PHE A 20 16.69 -6.60 -8.35
N LYS A 21 15.54 -6.18 -8.90
CA LYS A 21 14.21 -6.60 -8.45
C LYS A 21 14.02 -8.11 -8.59
N LEU A 22 14.45 -8.69 -9.72
CA LEU A 22 14.38 -10.13 -9.95
C LEU A 22 15.34 -10.91 -9.04
N TYR A 23 16.50 -10.36 -8.70
CA TYR A 23 17.44 -10.95 -7.76
C TYR A 23 16.90 -11.00 -6.32
N THR A 24 16.17 -9.96 -5.90
CA THR A 24 15.55 -9.88 -4.56
C THR A 24 14.18 -10.56 -4.49
N PHE A 25 13.62 -10.97 -5.62
CA PHE A 25 12.35 -11.65 -5.71
C PHE A 25 12.49 -13.16 -5.48
N ASP A 26 11.75 -13.68 -4.52
CA ASP A 26 11.63 -15.10 -4.28
C ASP A 26 10.20 -15.56 -4.62
N PRO A 27 10.01 -16.39 -5.67
CA PRO A 27 8.70 -16.88 -6.08
C PRO A 27 8.10 -17.93 -5.14
N THR A 28 8.87 -18.44 -4.18
CA THR A 28 8.42 -19.46 -3.22
C THR A 28 7.90 -18.87 -1.92
N VAL A 29 8.27 -17.61 -1.63
CA VAL A 29 7.82 -16.88 -0.44
C VAL A 29 6.38 -16.42 -0.62
N THR A 30 5.54 -16.71 0.37
CA THR A 30 4.14 -16.29 0.39
C THR A 30 4.03 -14.76 0.51
N PRO A 31 3.23 -14.11 -0.34
CA PRO A 31 3.01 -12.67 -0.23
C PRO A 31 2.02 -12.35 0.90
N SER A 32 1.81 -11.06 1.15
CA SER A 32 0.80 -10.61 2.11
C SER A 32 -0.64 -10.89 1.65
N GLU A 33 -1.60 -10.82 2.58
CA GLU A 33 -3.03 -11.01 2.35
C GLU A 33 -3.62 -10.13 1.25
N ASP A 34 -3.14 -8.89 1.09
CA ASP A 34 -3.64 -8.00 0.04
C ASP A 34 -3.46 -8.58 -1.35
N THR A 35 -2.33 -9.26 -1.61
CA THR A 35 -2.04 -9.87 -2.91
C THR A 35 -2.96 -11.04 -3.19
N TYR A 36 -3.27 -11.86 -2.18
CA TYR A 36 -4.29 -12.91 -2.31
C TYR A 36 -5.63 -12.32 -2.74
N GLY A 37 -6.10 -11.30 -2.04
CA GLY A 37 -7.35 -10.64 -2.35
C GLY A 37 -7.42 -10.06 -3.77
N TYR A 38 -6.31 -9.51 -4.28
CA TYR A 38 -6.26 -9.02 -5.67
C TYR A 38 -6.31 -10.15 -6.69
N VAL A 39 -5.58 -11.25 -6.45
CA VAL A 39 -5.54 -12.39 -7.38
C VAL A 39 -6.86 -13.15 -7.39
N LEU A 40 -7.49 -13.37 -6.24
CA LEU A 40 -8.80 -14.00 -6.17
C LEU A 40 -9.85 -13.21 -6.93
N ARG A 41 -9.82 -11.89 -6.79
CA ARG A 41 -10.70 -11.02 -7.57
C ARG A 41 -10.39 -11.06 -9.06
N ALA A 42 -9.12 -11.13 -9.44
CA ALA A 42 -8.74 -11.30 -10.82
C ALA A 42 -9.27 -12.62 -11.41
N ILE A 43 -9.30 -13.70 -10.62
CA ILE A 43 -9.94 -14.97 -10.98
C ILE A 43 -11.46 -14.80 -11.11
N ALA A 44 -12.12 -14.06 -10.20
CA ALA A 44 -13.54 -13.75 -10.34
C ALA A 44 -13.84 -13.00 -11.66
N HIS A 45 -12.98 -12.06 -12.03
CA HIS A 45 -13.09 -11.33 -13.30
C HIS A 45 -12.95 -12.24 -14.53
N THR A 46 -12.06 -13.26 -14.51
CA THR A 46 -11.97 -14.24 -15.62
C THR A 46 -13.28 -15.04 -15.76
N ASN A 47 -14.02 -15.20 -14.68
CA ASN A 47 -15.34 -15.86 -14.65
C ASN A 47 -16.50 -14.90 -14.91
N GLY A 48 -16.24 -13.62 -15.22
CA GLY A 48 -17.26 -12.62 -15.54
C GLY A 48 -17.89 -11.93 -14.32
N ASP A 49 -17.40 -12.15 -13.12
CA ASP A 49 -17.82 -11.44 -11.91
C ASP A 49 -16.97 -10.18 -11.71
N PHE A 50 -17.56 -9.01 -11.95
CA PHE A 50 -16.94 -7.69 -11.81
C PHE A 50 -17.52 -6.90 -10.63
N SER A 51 -18.18 -7.56 -9.69
CA SER A 51 -18.79 -6.90 -8.54
C SER A 51 -17.78 -6.10 -7.72
N GLU A 52 -18.20 -4.93 -7.25
CA GLU A 52 -17.36 -4.03 -6.43
C GLU A 52 -17.18 -4.59 -5.01
N HIS A 53 -16.08 -4.21 -4.40
CA HIS A 53 -15.79 -4.58 -3.02
C HIS A 53 -15.81 -3.33 -2.13
N PRO A 54 -16.33 -3.40 -0.90
CA PRO A 54 -16.44 -2.25 -0.02
C PRO A 54 -15.10 -1.56 0.30
N ARG A 55 -13.97 -2.28 0.19
CA ARG A 55 -12.63 -1.77 0.57
C ARG A 55 -11.63 -1.71 -0.57
N LYS A 56 -11.74 -2.58 -1.59
CA LYS A 56 -10.76 -2.69 -2.68
C LYS A 56 -11.41 -2.27 -3.99
N THR A 57 -10.64 -1.58 -4.81
CA THR A 57 -11.07 -1.16 -6.15
C THR A 57 -10.68 -2.19 -7.20
N LEU A 58 -11.36 -2.20 -8.35
CA LEU A 58 -11.23 -3.22 -9.39
C LEU A 58 -9.92 -3.14 -10.21
N GLY A 59 -9.32 -1.96 -10.33
CA GLY A 59 -8.37 -1.68 -11.40
C GLY A 59 -7.12 -2.56 -11.46
N TRP A 60 -6.56 -2.94 -10.30
CA TRP A 60 -5.41 -3.84 -10.28
C TRP A 60 -5.80 -5.27 -10.69
N SER A 61 -6.89 -5.79 -10.13
CA SER A 61 -7.40 -7.12 -10.47
C SER A 61 -7.84 -7.23 -11.92
N LEU A 62 -8.44 -6.18 -12.49
CA LEU A 62 -8.77 -6.10 -13.93
C LEU A 62 -7.54 -6.18 -14.81
N LEU A 63 -6.42 -5.56 -14.39
CA LEU A 63 -5.17 -5.65 -15.15
C LEU A 63 -4.54 -7.04 -15.05
N ILE A 64 -4.66 -7.71 -13.91
CA ILE A 64 -4.10 -9.06 -13.71
C ILE A 64 -4.90 -10.12 -14.50
N SER A 65 -6.24 -10.02 -14.51
CA SER A 65 -7.13 -11.09 -14.99
C SER A 65 -6.78 -11.66 -16.37
N PRO A 66 -6.47 -10.86 -17.43
CA PRO A 66 -6.12 -11.42 -18.74
C PRO A 66 -4.84 -12.27 -18.76
N PHE A 67 -3.97 -12.09 -17.77
CA PHE A 67 -2.72 -12.86 -17.68
C PHE A 67 -2.89 -14.16 -16.90
N LEU A 68 -3.97 -14.30 -16.12
CA LEU A 68 -4.27 -15.53 -15.41
C LEU A 68 -4.73 -16.63 -16.35
N ASP A 69 -5.38 -16.29 -17.46
CA ASP A 69 -5.79 -17.25 -18.50
C ASP A 69 -4.58 -17.95 -19.17
N LEU A 70 -3.39 -17.36 -19.05
CA LEU A 70 -2.15 -17.94 -19.56
C LEU A 70 -1.52 -18.96 -18.62
N VAL A 71 -2.07 -19.11 -17.41
CA VAL A 71 -1.54 -20.01 -16.37
C VAL A 71 -2.49 -21.19 -16.20
N GLU A 72 -2.03 -22.38 -16.60
CA GLU A 72 -2.70 -23.64 -16.32
C GLU A 72 -1.98 -24.33 -15.16
N SER A 73 -2.45 -24.13 -13.93
CA SER A 73 -1.82 -24.70 -12.75
C SER A 73 -2.81 -24.94 -11.62
N ASP A 74 -2.62 -26.05 -10.90
CA ASP A 74 -3.35 -26.33 -9.65
C ASP A 74 -2.71 -25.63 -8.44
N ASN A 75 -1.52 -25.03 -8.62
CA ASN A 75 -0.83 -24.31 -7.57
C ASN A 75 -1.15 -22.83 -7.62
N PHE A 76 -1.83 -22.32 -6.57
CA PHE A 76 -2.23 -20.93 -6.46
C PHE A 76 -1.05 -19.95 -6.47
N MET A 77 0.15 -20.35 -6.02
CA MET A 77 1.33 -19.49 -6.08
C MET A 77 1.70 -19.08 -7.51
N HIS A 78 1.39 -19.89 -8.51
CA HIS A 78 1.64 -19.51 -9.90
C HIS A 78 0.79 -18.30 -10.30
N TYR A 79 -0.48 -18.25 -9.89
CA TYR A 79 -1.36 -17.09 -10.13
C TYR A 79 -0.90 -15.85 -9.36
N ILE A 80 -0.48 -16.03 -8.10
CA ILE A 80 0.10 -14.95 -7.29
C ILE A 80 1.36 -14.39 -7.97
N ASN A 81 2.24 -15.25 -8.45
CA ASN A 81 3.47 -14.84 -9.09
C ASN A 81 3.22 -14.06 -10.39
N VAL A 82 2.10 -14.27 -11.10
CA VAL A 82 1.68 -13.40 -12.22
C VAL A 82 1.53 -11.96 -11.77
N ALA A 83 0.78 -11.72 -10.69
CA ALA A 83 0.61 -10.38 -10.13
C ALA A 83 1.95 -9.74 -9.72
N ARG A 84 2.84 -10.54 -9.11
CA ARG A 84 4.16 -10.10 -8.67
C ARG A 84 5.06 -9.73 -9.84
N TYR A 85 5.13 -10.56 -10.90
CA TYR A 85 5.88 -10.25 -12.12
C TYR A 85 5.33 -9.01 -12.84
N LEU A 86 4.01 -8.87 -12.96
CA LEU A 86 3.39 -7.68 -13.54
C LEU A 86 3.75 -6.43 -12.76
N SER A 87 3.72 -6.49 -11.44
CA SER A 87 4.10 -5.39 -10.56
C SER A 87 5.56 -4.98 -10.76
N ILE A 88 6.50 -5.95 -10.87
CA ILE A 88 7.92 -5.69 -11.19
C ILE A 88 8.08 -5.03 -12.55
N VAL A 89 7.40 -5.53 -13.58
CA VAL A 89 7.45 -4.98 -14.94
C VAL A 89 6.93 -3.55 -14.97
N ILE A 90 5.77 -3.27 -14.36
CA ILE A 90 5.16 -1.95 -14.29
C ILE A 90 6.05 -0.96 -13.53
N SER A 91 6.61 -1.38 -12.39
CA SER A 91 7.57 -0.58 -11.63
C SER A 91 8.81 -0.20 -12.46
N THR A 92 9.28 -1.13 -13.29
CA THR A 92 10.43 -0.89 -14.19
C THR A 92 10.07 0.05 -15.35
N ILE A 93 8.91 -0.16 -15.97
CA ILE A 93 8.40 0.72 -17.04
C ILE A 93 8.23 2.16 -16.52
N SER A 94 7.85 2.34 -15.25
CA SER A 94 7.62 3.65 -14.63
C SER A 94 8.86 4.54 -14.58
N ILE A 95 10.06 3.99 -14.75
CA ILE A 95 11.34 4.74 -14.77
C ILE A 95 11.37 5.77 -15.90
N TYR A 96 10.89 5.40 -17.11
CA TYR A 96 10.85 6.31 -18.25
C TYR A 96 9.84 7.47 -18.05
N PRO A 97 8.57 7.25 -17.68
CA PRO A 97 7.67 8.32 -17.26
C PRO A 97 8.22 9.22 -16.16
N MET A 98 8.92 8.66 -15.16
CA MET A 98 9.57 9.47 -14.12
C MET A 98 10.66 10.39 -14.69
N TYR A 99 11.47 9.91 -15.63
CA TYR A 99 12.41 10.78 -16.38
C TYR A 99 11.65 11.90 -17.10
N LEU A 100 10.56 11.58 -17.81
CA LEU A 100 9.76 12.59 -18.53
C LEU A 100 9.13 13.62 -17.60
N LEU A 101 8.66 13.20 -16.43
CA LEU A 101 8.18 14.10 -15.38
C LEU A 101 9.32 14.99 -14.88
N GLY A 102 10.47 14.43 -14.57
CA GLY A 102 11.68 15.16 -14.18
C GLY A 102 12.08 16.24 -15.18
N ARG A 103 11.90 15.99 -16.49
CA ARG A 103 12.16 16.97 -17.58
C ARG A 103 11.28 18.22 -17.52
N ARG A 104 10.21 18.22 -16.72
CA ARG A 104 9.43 19.45 -16.46
C ARG A 104 10.13 20.40 -15.49
N PHE A 105 10.98 19.87 -14.63
CA PHE A 105 11.63 20.59 -13.54
C PHE A 105 13.11 20.85 -13.81
N PHE A 106 13.78 19.91 -14.50
CA PHE A 106 15.23 19.85 -14.62
C PHE A 106 15.69 19.67 -16.07
N ASP A 107 16.99 19.89 -16.28
CA ASP A 107 17.67 19.48 -17.50
C ASP A 107 17.79 17.93 -17.58
N GLU A 108 18.40 17.45 -18.67
CA GLU A 108 18.49 16.02 -18.97
C GLU A 108 19.24 15.23 -17.91
N LYS A 109 20.32 15.78 -17.37
CA LYS A 109 21.20 15.07 -16.42
C LYS A 109 20.51 14.87 -15.07
N PHE A 110 19.90 15.92 -14.53
CA PHE A 110 19.19 15.84 -13.26
C PHE A 110 17.89 15.06 -13.38
N SER A 111 17.26 15.04 -14.57
CA SER A 111 16.11 14.18 -14.83
C SER A 111 16.50 12.69 -14.86
N LEU A 112 17.68 12.35 -15.39
CA LEU A 112 18.24 10.99 -15.31
C LEU A 112 18.53 10.60 -13.85
N CYS A 113 19.03 11.54 -13.03
CA CYS A 113 19.22 11.29 -11.61
C CYS A 113 17.89 11.05 -10.89
N ALA A 114 16.84 11.82 -11.21
CA ALA A 114 15.51 11.58 -10.68
C ALA A 114 14.99 10.19 -11.03
N ALA A 115 15.17 9.76 -12.29
CA ALA A 115 14.82 8.41 -12.73
C ALA A 115 15.63 7.32 -12.01
N GLY A 116 16.94 7.57 -11.79
CA GLY A 116 17.79 6.65 -11.04
C GLY A 116 17.39 6.56 -9.55
N PHE A 117 17.13 7.69 -8.89
CA PHE A 117 16.62 7.69 -7.52
C PHE A 117 15.32 6.90 -7.41
N PHE A 118 14.40 7.11 -8.34
CA PHE A 118 13.13 6.38 -8.39
C PHE A 118 13.33 4.88 -8.61
N ALA A 119 14.19 4.49 -9.56
CA ALA A 119 14.44 3.10 -9.93
C ALA A 119 14.98 2.24 -8.78
N PHE A 120 15.74 2.85 -7.87
CA PHE A 120 16.41 2.16 -6.78
C PHE A 120 15.87 2.53 -5.39
N LEU A 121 14.68 3.12 -5.29
CA LEU A 121 14.07 3.38 -3.99
C LEU A 121 13.69 2.06 -3.30
N PRO A 122 14.25 1.74 -2.12
CA PRO A 122 14.07 0.42 -1.49
C PRO A 122 12.62 0.05 -1.26
N GLN A 123 11.80 1.00 -0.78
CA GLN A 123 10.38 0.78 -0.51
C GLN A 123 9.62 0.41 -1.78
N LEU A 124 9.89 1.06 -2.92
CA LEU A 124 9.25 0.74 -4.20
C LEU A 124 9.73 -0.61 -4.76
N ASN A 125 10.99 -0.97 -4.55
CA ASN A 125 11.52 -2.27 -4.97
C ASN A 125 10.88 -3.41 -4.19
N TYR A 126 10.75 -3.28 -2.88
CA TYR A 126 10.07 -4.25 -2.03
C TYR A 126 8.60 -4.44 -2.44
N HIS A 127 7.85 -3.34 -2.60
CA HIS A 127 6.43 -3.42 -2.97
C HIS A 127 6.21 -3.91 -4.41
N ALA A 128 7.17 -3.67 -5.31
CA ALA A 128 7.11 -4.25 -6.65
C ALA A 128 7.17 -5.78 -6.62
N SER A 129 7.97 -6.38 -5.74
CA SER A 129 8.07 -7.84 -5.60
C SER A 129 6.91 -8.48 -4.82
N SER A 130 6.11 -7.67 -4.12
CA SER A 130 4.96 -8.17 -3.34
C SER A 130 3.68 -8.35 -4.14
N GLY A 131 3.57 -7.80 -5.37
CA GLY A 131 2.39 -7.94 -6.23
C GLY A 131 1.26 -6.96 -5.92
N TYR A 132 1.57 -5.85 -5.25
CA TYR A 132 0.62 -4.80 -4.89
C TYR A 132 0.23 -3.89 -6.06
N SER A 133 -0.83 -3.11 -5.86
CA SER A 133 -1.35 -2.15 -6.84
C SER A 133 -0.54 -0.85 -6.95
N GLU A 134 0.33 -0.54 -5.96
CA GLU A 134 1.08 0.71 -5.87
C GLU A 134 1.96 1.01 -7.10
N PRO A 135 2.67 0.05 -7.72
CA PRO A 135 3.43 0.33 -8.95
C PRO A 135 2.56 0.83 -10.09
N LEU A 136 1.36 0.26 -10.30
CA LEU A 136 0.41 0.73 -11.30
C LEU A 136 -0.11 2.11 -10.94
N PHE A 137 -0.48 2.32 -9.67
CA PHE A 137 -0.93 3.61 -9.18
C PHE A 137 0.10 4.71 -9.45
N ILE A 138 1.36 4.49 -9.08
CA ILE A 138 2.45 5.45 -9.26
C ILE A 138 2.71 5.71 -10.74
N LEU A 139 2.69 4.69 -11.60
CA LEU A 139 2.83 4.86 -13.05
C LEU A 139 1.76 5.81 -13.60
N VAL A 140 0.49 5.53 -13.31
CA VAL A 140 -0.65 6.32 -13.81
C VAL A 140 -0.62 7.73 -13.23
N LEU A 141 -0.23 7.90 -11.96
CA LEU A 141 -0.08 9.20 -11.30
C LEU A 141 1.03 10.04 -11.94
N ILE A 142 2.19 9.46 -12.25
CA ILE A 142 3.28 10.13 -12.96
C ILE A 142 2.81 10.59 -14.34
N LEU A 143 2.11 9.74 -15.09
CA LEU A 143 1.58 10.08 -16.42
C LEU A 143 0.54 11.20 -16.34
N SER A 144 -0.43 11.11 -15.41
CA SER A 144 -1.45 12.14 -15.19
C SER A 144 -0.80 13.49 -14.92
N THR A 145 0.20 13.51 -14.01
CA THR A 145 0.94 14.73 -13.65
C THR A 145 1.77 15.25 -14.83
N TYR A 146 2.43 14.37 -15.56
CA TYR A 146 3.20 14.75 -16.75
C TYR A 146 2.31 15.41 -17.81
N PHE A 147 1.11 14.90 -18.04
CA PHE A 147 0.17 15.45 -19.03
C PHE A 147 -0.36 16.83 -18.62
N ILE A 148 -0.74 17.03 -17.35
CA ILE A 148 -1.26 18.30 -16.85
C ILE A 148 -0.19 19.41 -16.86
N LEU A 149 1.07 19.06 -16.65
CA LEU A 149 2.20 20.01 -16.66
C LEU A 149 2.69 20.35 -18.06
N LYS A 150 2.18 19.73 -19.11
CA LYS A 150 2.54 20.07 -20.48
C LYS A 150 1.73 21.30 -20.94
N LYS A 151 2.38 22.26 -21.59
CA LYS A 151 1.73 23.49 -22.07
C LYS A 151 0.62 23.26 -23.10
N ASN A 152 0.53 22.07 -23.69
CA ASN A 152 -0.52 21.72 -24.64
C ASN A 152 -1.82 21.43 -23.91
N SER A 153 -2.82 22.28 -24.10
CA SER A 153 -4.11 22.20 -23.42
C SER A 153 -4.92 20.91 -23.68
N ASN A 154 -4.68 20.21 -24.80
CA ASN A 154 -5.40 18.97 -25.11
C ASN A 154 -4.92 17.79 -24.26
N LEU A 155 -3.70 17.85 -23.75
CA LEU A 155 -3.20 16.82 -22.84
C LEU A 155 -3.84 16.88 -21.43
N SER A 156 -4.53 17.98 -21.08
CA SER A 156 -5.36 18.01 -19.88
C SER A 156 -6.46 16.94 -19.92
N TYR A 157 -7.04 16.66 -21.09
CA TYR A 157 -8.06 15.60 -21.21
C TYR A 157 -7.47 14.22 -20.89
N LEU A 158 -6.26 13.93 -21.39
CA LEU A 158 -5.56 12.69 -21.04
C LEU A 158 -5.19 12.63 -19.56
N SER A 159 -4.87 13.77 -18.94
CA SER A 159 -4.61 13.83 -17.50
C SER A 159 -5.85 13.41 -16.69
N PHE A 160 -7.03 13.95 -17.02
CA PHE A 160 -8.28 13.63 -16.33
C PHE A 160 -8.77 12.21 -16.67
N ALA A 161 -8.54 11.72 -17.87
CA ALA A 161 -8.77 10.31 -18.22
C ALA A 161 -7.88 9.38 -17.39
N SER A 162 -6.58 9.70 -17.29
CA SER A 162 -5.64 8.90 -16.49
C SER A 162 -5.99 8.90 -14.99
N ILE A 163 -6.46 10.04 -14.44
CA ILE A 163 -6.83 10.09 -13.02
C ILE A 163 -8.11 9.30 -12.73
N ALA A 164 -9.04 9.19 -13.69
CA ALA A 164 -10.18 8.30 -13.58
C ALA A 164 -9.72 6.83 -13.48
N VAL A 165 -8.77 6.41 -14.35
CA VAL A 165 -8.13 5.09 -14.26
C VAL A 165 -7.42 4.91 -12.91
N LEU A 166 -6.74 5.97 -12.41
CA LEU A 166 -6.08 5.92 -11.10
C LEU A 166 -7.08 5.60 -9.98
N TRP A 167 -8.29 6.16 -10.04
CA TRP A 167 -9.34 5.89 -9.06
C TRP A 167 -9.83 4.45 -9.10
N TYR A 168 -9.86 3.80 -10.27
CA TYR A 168 -10.06 2.35 -10.37
C TYR A 168 -8.97 1.54 -9.68
N VAL A 169 -7.72 2.04 -9.69
CA VAL A 169 -6.59 1.33 -9.08
C VAL A 169 -6.57 1.44 -7.57
N HIS A 170 -6.94 2.62 -7.03
CA HIS A 170 -6.99 2.85 -5.58
C HIS A 170 -7.86 4.07 -5.24
N TRP A 171 -8.58 3.98 -4.12
CA TRP A 171 -9.47 5.04 -3.63
C TRP A 171 -8.84 6.42 -3.54
N SER A 172 -7.57 6.51 -3.13
CA SER A 172 -6.85 7.78 -3.05
C SER A 172 -6.75 8.53 -4.40
N GLY A 173 -7.10 7.88 -5.51
CA GLY A 173 -7.18 8.52 -6.82
C GLY A 173 -8.07 9.76 -6.84
N ILE A 174 -9.18 9.77 -6.07
CA ILE A 174 -10.07 10.94 -5.96
C ILE A 174 -9.37 12.17 -5.34
N VAL A 175 -8.45 11.96 -4.41
CA VAL A 175 -7.66 13.03 -3.79
C VAL A 175 -6.74 13.69 -4.83
N PHE A 176 -6.14 12.88 -5.70
CA PHE A 176 -5.31 13.40 -6.80
C PHE A 176 -6.13 14.07 -7.89
N PHE A 177 -7.39 13.68 -8.10
CA PHE A 177 -8.31 14.45 -8.95
C PHE A 177 -8.45 15.90 -8.46
N ILE A 178 -8.61 16.09 -7.14
CA ILE A 178 -8.66 17.42 -6.53
C ILE A 178 -7.34 18.18 -6.78
N ALA A 179 -6.20 17.52 -6.52
CA ALA A 179 -4.88 18.13 -6.72
C ALA A 179 -4.66 18.55 -8.19
N LEU A 180 -5.01 17.69 -9.16
CA LEU A 180 -4.89 18.02 -10.58
C LEU A 180 -5.85 19.11 -11.01
N SER A 181 -7.04 19.21 -10.43
CA SER A 181 -7.97 20.31 -10.65
C SER A 181 -7.37 21.65 -10.23
N PHE A 182 -6.74 21.72 -9.06
CA PHE A 182 -6.00 22.92 -8.64
C PHE A 182 -4.86 23.29 -9.60
N ILE A 183 -4.10 22.30 -10.07
CA ILE A 183 -3.04 22.52 -11.06
C ILE A 183 -3.61 22.99 -12.39
N PHE A 184 -4.74 22.42 -12.83
CA PHE A 184 -5.42 22.84 -14.04
C PHE A 184 -5.79 24.34 -13.99
N PHE A 185 -6.40 24.80 -12.89
CA PHE A 185 -6.72 26.21 -12.68
C PHE A 185 -5.46 27.07 -12.61
N LEU A 186 -4.41 26.62 -11.92
CA LEU A 186 -3.14 27.34 -11.83
C LEU A 186 -2.53 27.60 -13.23
N ASN A 187 -2.59 26.60 -14.12
CA ASN A 187 -1.99 26.68 -15.45
C ASN A 187 -2.85 27.47 -16.46
N ASN A 188 -4.16 27.55 -16.24
CA ASN A 188 -5.11 28.13 -17.20
C ASN A 188 -5.73 29.47 -16.77
N LYS A 189 -5.21 30.12 -15.70
CA LYS A 189 -5.76 31.35 -15.09
C LYS A 189 -6.12 32.48 -16.08
N LYS A 190 -5.39 32.59 -17.21
CA LYS A 190 -5.55 33.65 -18.21
C LYS A 190 -6.40 33.24 -19.42
N SER A 191 -6.91 32.01 -19.47
CA SER A 191 -7.61 31.47 -20.64
C SER A 191 -9.12 31.62 -20.48
N ARG A 192 -9.78 32.39 -21.38
CA ARG A 192 -11.26 32.44 -21.47
C ARG A 192 -11.89 31.07 -21.78
N LYS A 193 -11.13 30.14 -22.35
CA LYS A 193 -11.58 28.76 -22.66
C LYS A 193 -11.65 27.86 -21.40
N LEU A 194 -11.26 28.37 -20.22
CA LEU A 194 -11.30 27.65 -18.95
C LEU A 194 -12.69 27.08 -18.66
N PHE A 195 -13.73 27.91 -18.83
CA PHE A 195 -15.12 27.55 -18.55
C PHE A 195 -15.66 26.40 -19.41
N PHE A 196 -15.11 26.18 -20.60
CA PHE A 196 -15.51 25.05 -21.45
C PHE A 196 -14.62 23.83 -21.26
N LYS A 197 -13.33 24.03 -21.02
CA LYS A 197 -12.37 22.94 -20.93
C LYS A 197 -12.48 22.15 -19.63
N TYR A 198 -12.69 22.82 -18.51
CA TYR A 198 -12.77 22.14 -17.21
C TYR A 198 -14.01 21.24 -17.10
N PRO A 199 -15.24 21.70 -17.46
CA PRO A 199 -16.40 20.81 -17.51
C PRO A 199 -16.18 19.59 -18.42
N LEU A 200 -15.51 19.76 -19.56
CA LEU A 200 -15.19 18.64 -20.44
C LEU A 200 -14.19 17.65 -19.79
N CYS A 201 -13.18 18.16 -19.07
CA CYS A 201 -12.28 17.32 -18.29
C CYS A 201 -13.02 16.53 -17.22
N ILE A 202 -13.95 17.18 -16.49
CA ILE A 202 -14.82 16.52 -15.49
C ILE A 202 -15.71 15.48 -16.19
N GLY A 203 -16.31 15.83 -17.33
CA GLY A 203 -17.14 14.91 -18.10
C GLY A 203 -16.40 13.65 -18.51
N ILE A 204 -15.14 13.77 -18.95
CA ILE A 204 -14.27 12.62 -19.26
C ILE A 204 -13.98 11.80 -18.01
N PHE A 205 -13.67 12.43 -16.89
CA PHE A 205 -13.44 11.76 -15.63
C PHE A 205 -14.68 10.95 -15.19
N ILE A 206 -15.87 11.59 -15.18
CA ILE A 206 -17.13 10.94 -14.81
C ILE A 206 -17.47 9.81 -15.78
N LEU A 207 -17.33 10.03 -17.10
CA LEU A 207 -17.62 9.02 -18.11
C LEU A 207 -16.80 7.75 -17.92
N ILE A 208 -15.50 7.90 -17.65
CA ILE A 208 -14.61 6.75 -17.42
C ILE A 208 -14.94 6.08 -16.08
N SER A 209 -15.25 6.86 -15.02
CA SER A 209 -15.54 6.32 -13.69
C SER A 209 -16.97 5.78 -13.56
N SER A 210 -17.88 6.09 -14.48
CA SER A 210 -19.31 5.76 -14.37
C SER A 210 -19.61 4.27 -14.17
N PRO A 211 -18.94 3.30 -14.81
CA PRO A 211 -19.23 1.89 -14.54
C PRO A 211 -19.02 1.52 -13.07
N MET A 212 -17.90 1.96 -12.48
CA MET A 212 -17.61 1.75 -11.07
C MET A 212 -18.63 2.45 -10.15
N LEU A 213 -19.02 3.68 -10.49
CA LEU A 213 -19.97 4.45 -9.68
C LEU A 213 -21.39 3.84 -9.70
N VAL A 214 -21.82 3.33 -10.86
CA VAL A 214 -23.11 2.66 -11.02
C VAL A 214 -23.13 1.37 -10.22
N ASP A 215 -22.13 0.51 -10.39
CA ASP A 215 -22.05 -0.77 -9.69
C ASP A 215 -22.00 -0.57 -8.16
N ARG A 216 -21.27 0.45 -7.66
CA ARG A 216 -21.29 0.79 -6.23
C ARG A 216 -22.66 1.29 -5.76
N TYR A 217 -23.34 2.11 -6.56
CA TYR A 217 -24.68 2.54 -6.22
C TYR A 217 -25.65 1.36 -6.12
N ASP A 218 -25.56 0.43 -7.08
CA ASP A 218 -26.42 -0.76 -7.10
C ASP A 218 -26.14 -1.70 -5.91
N GLN A 219 -24.88 -1.80 -5.47
CA GLN A 219 -24.52 -2.71 -4.38
C GLN A 219 -24.65 -2.08 -2.98
N PHE A 220 -24.30 -0.80 -2.83
CA PHE A 220 -24.20 -0.15 -1.52
C PHE A 220 -25.18 1.03 -1.32
N GLY A 221 -25.93 1.41 -2.37
CA GLY A 221 -26.83 2.58 -2.33
C GLY A 221 -26.12 3.94 -2.40
N ASP A 222 -24.77 3.97 -2.42
CA ASP A 222 -23.96 5.17 -2.52
C ASP A 222 -22.82 4.96 -3.53
N PRO A 223 -22.74 5.77 -4.61
CA PRO A 223 -21.68 5.64 -5.62
C PRO A 223 -20.29 5.96 -5.10
N LEU A 224 -20.19 6.69 -3.98
CA LEU A 224 -18.93 7.05 -3.32
C LEU A 224 -18.65 6.19 -2.08
N PHE A 225 -19.43 5.14 -1.87
CA PHE A 225 -19.27 4.29 -0.71
C PHE A 225 -17.85 3.73 -0.58
N PHE A 226 -17.28 3.89 0.61
CA PHE A 226 -16.00 3.32 1.01
C PHE A 226 -16.06 2.97 2.49
N SER A 227 -16.04 1.69 2.82
CA SER A 227 -16.30 1.19 4.17
C SER A 227 -15.38 1.76 5.25
N GLN A 228 -14.15 2.13 4.91
CA GLN A 228 -13.20 2.71 5.87
C GLN A 228 -13.44 4.20 6.15
N SER A 229 -14.28 4.89 5.37
CA SER A 229 -14.48 6.33 5.51
C SER A 229 -15.17 6.73 6.82
N SER A 230 -16.10 5.91 7.30
CA SER A 230 -16.83 6.12 8.55
C SER A 230 -16.14 5.41 9.72
N VAL A 231 -15.68 4.19 9.50
CA VAL A 231 -15.04 3.37 10.54
C VAL A 231 -13.80 4.03 11.13
N VAL A 232 -13.08 4.86 10.37
CA VAL A 232 -11.92 5.63 10.90
C VAL A 232 -12.31 6.54 12.07
N PHE A 233 -13.55 7.05 12.10
CA PHE A 233 -14.01 7.94 13.18
C PHE A 233 -14.30 7.21 14.50
N THR A 234 -14.29 5.89 14.53
CA THR A 234 -14.29 5.15 15.79
C THR A 234 -13.02 5.41 16.62
N GLY A 235 -11.95 5.90 15.98
CA GLY A 235 -10.65 6.09 16.61
C GLY A 235 -9.93 4.78 16.92
N ASN A 236 -10.49 3.64 16.50
CA ASN A 236 -9.94 2.33 16.78
C ASN A 236 -9.33 1.69 15.54
N PRO A 237 -8.01 1.40 15.54
CA PRO A 237 -7.34 0.73 14.43
C PRO A 237 -7.93 -0.64 14.10
N ALA A 238 -8.36 -1.41 15.10
CA ALA A 238 -8.95 -2.72 14.90
C ALA A 238 -10.26 -2.66 14.10
N ALA A 239 -11.09 -1.63 14.32
CA ALA A 239 -12.31 -1.42 13.57
C ALA A 239 -12.06 -1.17 12.08
N ILE A 240 -10.95 -0.49 11.72
CA ILE A 240 -10.57 -0.24 10.32
C ILE A 240 -10.26 -1.55 9.59
N LEU A 241 -9.67 -2.51 10.29
CA LEU A 241 -9.22 -3.77 9.70
C LEU A 241 -10.26 -4.89 9.83
N ALA A 242 -11.10 -4.82 10.86
CA ALA A 242 -12.26 -5.71 10.95
C ALA A 242 -13.25 -5.36 9.83
N ASP A 243 -13.66 -6.35 9.02
CA ASP A 243 -14.75 -6.19 8.04
C ASP A 243 -16.10 -6.07 8.75
N ASN A 244 -16.14 -5.32 9.84
CA ASN A 244 -17.29 -5.22 10.69
C ASN A 244 -18.20 -4.10 10.18
N THR A 245 -19.36 -4.49 9.64
CA THR A 245 -20.41 -3.59 9.17
C THR A 245 -21.14 -2.85 10.30
N LYS A 246 -20.88 -3.20 11.57
CA LYS A 246 -21.58 -2.61 12.73
C LYS A 246 -21.39 -1.09 12.89
N ASN A 247 -20.27 -0.52 12.39
CA ASN A 247 -19.92 0.87 12.59
C ASN A 247 -19.91 1.70 11.30
N LEU A 248 -20.59 1.23 10.25
CA LEU A 248 -20.64 1.96 8.96
C LEU A 248 -21.30 3.34 9.08
N ASP A 249 -22.20 3.50 10.04
CA ASP A 249 -22.93 4.75 10.29
C ASP A 249 -22.26 5.66 11.33
N TYR A 250 -21.10 5.25 11.89
CA TYR A 250 -20.39 6.03 12.89
C TYR A 250 -19.74 7.28 12.27
N SER A 251 -20.01 8.45 12.84
CA SER A 251 -19.57 9.72 12.31
C SER A 251 -18.59 10.45 13.23
N TYR A 252 -17.91 11.47 12.70
CA TYR A 252 -17.08 12.35 13.52
C TYR A 252 -17.86 13.02 14.66
N GLN A 253 -19.18 13.25 14.48
CA GLN A 253 -20.05 13.83 15.50
C GLN A 253 -20.26 12.87 16.67
N ASP A 254 -20.37 11.58 16.40
CA ASP A 254 -20.55 10.57 17.42
C ASP A 254 -19.28 10.43 18.25
N TYR A 255 -18.11 10.42 17.61
CA TYR A 255 -16.82 10.45 18.31
C TYR A 255 -16.70 11.69 19.24
N ILE A 256 -17.10 12.88 18.76
CA ILE A 256 -17.05 14.09 19.56
C ILE A 256 -18.02 14.03 20.75
N LYS A 257 -19.21 13.44 20.58
CA LYS A 257 -20.17 13.25 21.69
C LYS A 257 -19.63 12.33 22.78
N GLU A 258 -18.96 11.26 22.37
CA GLU A 258 -18.44 10.25 23.30
C GLU A 258 -17.13 10.68 23.97
N ASN A 259 -16.19 11.25 23.21
CA ASN A 259 -14.82 11.50 23.65
C ASN A 259 -14.50 13.00 23.85
N GLY A 260 -15.38 13.89 23.40
CA GLY A 260 -15.16 15.33 23.44
C GLY A 260 -14.29 15.88 22.31
N ILE A 261 -14.45 17.19 22.04
CA ILE A 261 -13.75 17.89 20.94
C ILE A 261 -12.23 17.94 21.12
N SER A 262 -11.74 17.98 22.36
CA SER A 262 -10.29 18.01 22.65
C SER A 262 -9.63 16.72 22.21
N GLN A 263 -10.25 15.58 22.51
CA GLN A 263 -9.74 14.26 22.11
C GLN A 263 -9.83 14.08 20.58
N PHE A 264 -10.90 14.58 19.96
CA PHE A 264 -11.02 14.57 18.50
C PHE A 264 -9.86 15.33 17.83
N ILE A 265 -9.57 16.56 18.28
CA ILE A 265 -8.45 17.35 17.75
C ILE A 265 -7.12 16.64 17.99
N TYR A 266 -6.93 16.08 19.18
CA TYR A 266 -5.70 15.36 19.50
C TYR A 266 -5.51 14.14 18.58
N THR A 267 -6.49 13.25 18.48
CA THR A 267 -6.42 12.01 17.69
C THR A 267 -6.31 12.30 16.19
N PHE A 268 -7.26 13.03 15.64
CA PHE A 268 -7.37 13.17 14.18
C PHE A 268 -6.51 14.28 13.58
N LEU A 269 -6.03 15.23 14.37
CA LEU A 269 -5.18 16.30 13.86
C LEU A 269 -3.75 16.20 14.40
N VAL A 270 -3.55 16.21 15.72
CA VAL A 270 -2.21 16.27 16.31
C VAL A 270 -1.45 14.96 16.07
N LEU A 271 -2.04 13.82 16.42
CA LEU A 271 -1.44 12.51 16.15
C LEU A 271 -1.30 12.26 14.65
N GLY A 272 -2.32 12.62 13.86
CA GLY A 272 -2.27 12.47 12.40
C GLY A 272 -1.08 13.20 11.77
N ILE A 273 -0.84 14.46 12.13
CA ILE A 273 0.32 15.23 11.65
C ILE A 273 1.62 14.59 12.14
N SER A 274 1.70 14.23 13.43
CA SER A 274 2.88 13.60 14.02
C SER A 274 3.24 12.28 13.30
N ASN A 275 2.24 11.43 13.08
CA ASN A 275 2.42 10.14 12.42
C ASN A 275 2.82 10.30 10.94
N ILE A 276 2.23 11.26 10.21
CA ILE A 276 2.65 11.55 8.83
C ILE A 276 4.11 12.00 8.79
N LEU A 277 4.51 12.93 9.65
CA LEU A 277 5.90 13.40 9.70
C LEU A 277 6.88 12.28 10.05
N GLY A 278 6.56 11.48 11.07
CA GLY A 278 7.35 10.31 11.44
C GLY A 278 7.45 9.29 10.30
N THR A 279 6.35 9.04 9.60
CA THR A 279 6.32 8.10 8.47
C THR A 279 7.11 8.64 7.27
N ILE A 280 6.98 9.94 6.93
CA ILE A 280 7.81 10.57 5.87
C ILE A 280 9.29 10.44 6.19
N PHE A 281 9.68 10.62 7.45
CA PHE A 281 11.05 10.42 7.89
C PHE A 281 11.51 8.98 7.65
N GLN A 282 10.72 7.98 8.08
CA GLN A 282 11.03 6.55 7.91
C GLN A 282 11.15 6.14 6.44
N ILE A 283 10.19 6.51 5.60
CA ILE A 283 10.19 6.15 4.18
C ILE A 283 11.27 6.89 3.37
N SER A 284 11.84 7.96 3.92
CA SER A 284 12.92 8.72 3.28
C SER A 284 14.30 8.08 3.42
N ILE A 285 14.46 7.07 4.27
CA ILE A 285 15.71 6.30 4.40
C ILE A 285 15.89 5.39 3.15
N PRO A 286 17.12 5.25 2.61
CA PRO A 286 18.39 5.74 3.19
C PRO A 286 18.84 7.12 2.69
N TYR A 287 18.38 7.63 1.56
CA TYR A 287 18.99 8.81 0.92
C TYR A 287 18.08 10.03 0.80
N LEU A 288 16.78 9.84 0.67
CA LEU A 288 15.85 10.99 0.59
C LEU A 288 15.88 11.82 1.87
N ILE A 289 16.13 11.17 3.02
CA ILE A 289 16.26 11.83 4.32
C ILE A 289 17.34 12.93 4.33
N VAL A 290 18.39 12.77 3.53
CA VAL A 290 19.46 13.77 3.42
C VAL A 290 19.07 14.90 2.47
N PHE A 291 18.49 14.58 1.32
CA PHE A 291 18.22 15.55 0.26
C PHE A 291 16.90 16.30 0.44
N LEU A 292 15.86 15.62 0.96
CA LEU A 292 14.51 16.15 1.03
C LEU A 292 14.38 17.44 1.88
N PRO A 293 14.96 17.53 3.09
CA PRO A 293 14.86 18.75 3.90
C PRO A 293 15.43 19.98 3.17
N PHE A 294 16.59 19.83 2.54
CA PHE A 294 17.18 20.90 1.73
C PHE A 294 16.36 21.20 0.47
N GLY A 295 15.75 20.17 -0.15
CA GLY A 295 14.87 20.35 -1.29
C GLY A 295 13.62 21.16 -0.95
N ILE A 296 13.01 20.86 0.18
CA ILE A 296 11.88 21.62 0.73
C ILE A 296 12.31 23.08 0.98
N LEU A 297 13.43 23.28 1.68
CA LEU A 297 13.94 24.62 1.99
C LEU A 297 14.22 25.43 0.71
N PHE A 298 14.90 24.83 -0.27
CA PHE A 298 15.20 25.52 -1.53
C PHE A 298 13.98 25.74 -2.41
N SER A 299 12.92 24.96 -2.28
CA SER A 299 11.69 25.13 -3.04
C SER A 299 10.93 26.43 -2.70
N PHE A 300 11.13 26.99 -1.50
CA PHE A 300 10.56 28.29 -1.10
C PHE A 300 11.26 29.46 -1.79
N ARG A 301 12.55 29.36 -2.11
CA ARG A 301 13.28 30.32 -2.94
C ARG A 301 13.01 30.00 -4.41
N VAL A 302 11.87 30.46 -4.89
CA VAL A 302 11.42 30.18 -6.24
C VAL A 302 12.30 30.92 -7.25
N PHE A 303 13.04 30.17 -8.05
CA PHE A 303 13.72 30.69 -9.21
C PHE A 303 12.72 30.86 -10.35
N ASP A 304 12.73 32.03 -10.99
CA ASP A 304 11.65 32.51 -11.85
C ASP A 304 11.23 31.57 -12.99
N GLN A 305 12.15 30.75 -13.51
CA GLN A 305 11.86 29.92 -14.67
C GLN A 305 10.94 28.70 -14.41
N ASN A 306 10.92 28.16 -13.16
CA ASN A 306 10.18 26.93 -12.84
C ASN A 306 9.12 27.08 -11.76
N ARG A 307 8.71 28.31 -11.45
CA ARG A 307 7.81 28.62 -10.34
C ARG A 307 6.50 27.85 -10.36
N ASN A 308 5.86 27.75 -11.52
CA ASN A 308 4.58 27.04 -11.63
C ASN A 308 4.74 25.53 -11.44
N PHE A 309 5.83 24.92 -11.92
CA PHE A 309 6.09 23.50 -11.72
C PHE A 309 6.37 23.17 -10.27
N ILE A 310 7.17 24.00 -9.57
CA ILE A 310 7.43 23.82 -8.12
C ILE A 310 6.12 23.97 -7.31
N ARG A 311 5.26 24.93 -7.64
CA ARG A 311 3.94 25.06 -7.02
C ARG A 311 3.06 23.84 -7.29
N SER A 312 3.06 23.33 -8.51
CA SER A 312 2.33 22.11 -8.84
C SER A 312 2.84 20.90 -8.05
N ASN A 313 4.16 20.79 -7.85
CA ASN A 313 4.73 19.74 -7.02
C ASN A 313 4.28 19.85 -5.56
N TRP A 314 4.22 21.07 -5.00
CA TRP A 314 3.65 21.31 -3.66
C TRP A 314 2.19 20.89 -3.57
N ILE A 315 1.37 21.22 -4.58
CA ILE A 315 -0.05 20.82 -4.62
C ILE A 315 -0.18 19.30 -4.59
N MET A 316 0.64 18.58 -5.37
CA MET A 316 0.65 17.12 -5.43
C MET A 316 1.13 16.45 -4.13
N ILE A 317 1.78 17.18 -3.24
CA ILE A 317 2.19 16.69 -1.92
C ILE A 317 1.19 17.13 -0.85
N LEU A 318 0.84 18.42 -0.80
CA LEU A 318 0.07 18.97 0.30
C LEU A 318 -1.40 18.50 0.30
N ILE A 319 -2.05 18.44 -0.85
CA ILE A 319 -3.45 17.99 -0.91
C ILE A 319 -3.61 16.56 -0.41
N PRO A 320 -2.83 15.56 -0.89
CA PRO A 320 -2.89 14.22 -0.33
C PRO A 320 -2.52 14.16 1.17
N ILE A 321 -1.47 14.86 1.60
CA ILE A 321 -1.10 14.89 3.02
C ILE A 321 -2.26 15.42 3.87
N ILE A 322 -2.86 16.55 3.51
CA ILE A 322 -3.97 17.15 4.25
C ILE A 322 -5.16 16.18 4.32
N SER A 323 -5.49 15.52 3.20
CA SER A 323 -6.59 14.57 3.15
C SER A 323 -6.36 13.29 3.97
N MET A 324 -5.11 12.96 4.27
CA MET A 324 -4.75 11.76 5.03
C MET A 324 -4.55 12.01 6.52
N ILE A 325 -4.53 13.28 6.98
CA ILE A 325 -4.22 13.61 8.39
C ILE A 325 -5.13 12.83 9.34
N TYR A 326 -6.45 12.86 9.11
CA TYR A 326 -7.40 12.18 9.98
C TYR A 326 -7.22 10.66 10.02
N TYR A 327 -6.90 10.06 8.86
CA TYR A 327 -6.68 8.63 8.75
C TYR A 327 -5.40 8.20 9.49
N PHE A 328 -4.31 8.96 9.34
CA PHE A 328 -3.05 8.71 10.03
C PHE A 328 -3.10 8.92 11.54
N GLY A 329 -4.12 9.60 12.05
CA GLY A 329 -4.37 9.71 13.48
C GLY A 329 -4.75 8.38 14.11
N VAL A 330 -5.35 7.49 13.31
CA VAL A 330 -5.83 6.17 13.76
C VAL A 330 -4.97 5.04 13.19
N TRP A 331 -4.70 5.07 11.87
CA TRP A 331 -3.97 4.02 11.16
C TRP A 331 -2.84 4.58 10.27
N PRO A 332 -1.59 4.64 10.77
CA PRO A 332 -0.47 5.21 10.04
C PRO A 332 0.12 4.23 9.00
N ASP A 333 -0.66 3.85 7.97
CA ASP A 333 -0.17 2.99 6.90
C ASP A 333 0.82 3.74 5.99
N LYS A 334 2.11 3.38 6.09
CA LYS A 334 3.18 3.98 5.29
C LYS A 334 2.99 3.84 3.79
N ARG A 335 2.25 2.82 3.31
CA ARG A 335 2.00 2.58 1.88
C ARG A 335 1.23 3.74 1.24
N LEU A 336 0.34 4.39 1.98
CA LEU A 336 -0.41 5.56 1.50
C LEU A 336 0.51 6.74 1.15
N LEU A 337 1.68 6.84 1.74
CA LEU A 337 2.65 7.89 1.42
C LEU A 337 3.59 7.52 0.25
N TYR A 338 3.63 6.26 -0.20
CA TYR A 338 4.48 5.87 -1.33
C TYR A 338 4.06 6.51 -2.65
N GLN A 339 2.80 6.85 -2.79
CA GLN A 339 2.30 7.62 -3.92
C GLN A 339 2.93 9.01 -4.04
N LEU A 340 3.51 9.54 -2.96
CA LEU A 340 4.21 10.84 -2.96
C LEU A 340 5.66 10.75 -3.46
N PHE A 341 6.26 9.58 -3.56
CA PHE A 341 7.67 9.43 -3.93
C PHE A 341 8.09 10.16 -5.21
N PRO A 342 7.33 10.16 -6.31
CA PRO A 342 7.72 10.93 -7.50
C PRO A 342 7.96 12.40 -7.19
N PHE A 343 7.15 12.99 -6.33
CA PHE A 343 7.20 14.41 -5.95
C PHE A 343 8.25 14.70 -4.90
N LEU A 344 8.47 13.79 -3.95
CA LEU A 344 9.55 13.87 -2.95
C LEU A 344 10.93 13.75 -3.62
N ILE A 345 11.06 12.88 -4.62
CA ILE A 345 12.28 12.75 -5.43
C ILE A 345 12.57 14.04 -6.19
N ILE A 346 11.55 14.68 -6.80
CA ILE A 346 11.72 15.97 -7.46
C ILE A 346 12.30 17.00 -6.49
N PHE A 347 11.78 17.09 -5.26
CA PHE A 347 12.35 17.98 -4.25
C PHE A 347 13.78 17.58 -3.88
N SER A 348 14.09 16.31 -3.76
CA SER A 348 15.43 15.81 -3.41
C SER A 348 16.48 16.08 -4.49
N ILE A 349 16.09 16.27 -5.75
CA ILE A 349 17.01 16.63 -6.84
C ILE A 349 17.36 18.13 -6.84
N ILE A 350 16.52 19.00 -6.28
CA ILE A 350 16.76 20.44 -6.23
C ILE A 350 18.10 20.79 -5.55
N PRO A 351 18.39 20.31 -4.32
CA PRO A 351 19.66 20.61 -3.66
C PRO A 351 20.86 20.04 -4.42
N LEU A 352 20.73 18.86 -5.02
CA LEU A 352 21.78 18.27 -5.83
C LEU A 352 22.10 19.15 -7.06
N GLN A 353 21.07 19.63 -7.76
CA GLN A 353 21.24 20.58 -8.86
C GLN A 353 21.93 21.85 -8.39
N ARG A 354 21.53 22.41 -7.24
CA ARG A 354 22.12 23.63 -6.70
C ARG A 354 23.58 23.45 -6.32
N LEU A 355 23.89 22.36 -5.64
CA LEU A 355 25.29 22.05 -5.27
C LEU A 355 26.17 21.96 -6.53
N ILE A 356 25.70 21.24 -7.55
CA ILE A 356 26.53 21.01 -8.75
C ILE A 356 26.64 22.27 -9.63
N VAL A 357 25.52 22.99 -9.84
CA VAL A 357 25.51 24.14 -10.74
C VAL A 357 26.17 25.37 -10.10
N TYR A 358 25.92 25.63 -8.83
CA TYR A 358 26.41 26.83 -8.14
C TYR A 358 27.55 26.50 -7.17
N GLY A 359 27.40 25.55 -6.25
CA GLY A 359 28.39 25.24 -5.23
C GLY A 359 29.75 24.83 -5.83
N LEU A 360 29.75 23.81 -6.70
CA LEU A 360 31.01 23.37 -7.34
C LEU A 360 31.57 24.41 -8.32
N SER A 361 30.73 25.31 -8.86
CA SER A 361 31.24 26.41 -9.70
C SER A 361 32.06 27.43 -8.92
N THR A 362 31.69 27.67 -7.67
CA THR A 362 32.43 28.58 -6.79
C THR A 362 33.87 28.08 -6.53
N PHE A 363 34.06 26.76 -6.55
CA PHE A 363 35.38 26.13 -6.40
C PHE A 363 36.05 25.84 -7.76
N SER A 364 35.62 26.48 -8.84
CA SER A 364 36.20 26.36 -10.19
C SER A 364 36.24 24.95 -10.77
N PHE A 365 35.33 24.06 -10.37
CA PHE A 365 35.23 22.72 -10.94
C PHE A 365 34.82 22.75 -12.42
N SER A 366 35.59 22.04 -13.24
CA SER A 366 35.27 21.86 -14.66
C SER A 366 33.97 21.07 -14.87
N ASN A 367 33.36 21.20 -16.06
CA ASN A 367 32.15 20.45 -16.40
C ASN A 367 32.37 18.92 -16.34
N LYS A 368 33.57 18.42 -16.62
CA LYS A 368 33.92 17.01 -16.50
C LYS A 368 33.89 16.57 -15.04
N GLN A 369 34.50 17.33 -14.14
CA GLN A 369 34.49 17.04 -12.71
C GLN A 369 33.10 17.09 -12.10
N LYS A 370 32.24 18.05 -12.50
CA LYS A 370 30.83 18.12 -12.08
C LYS A 370 30.05 16.91 -12.50
N ASN A 371 30.27 16.40 -13.72
CA ASN A 371 29.62 15.19 -14.20
C ASN A 371 30.09 13.93 -13.45
N ILE A 372 31.41 13.84 -13.15
CA ILE A 372 31.97 12.75 -12.35
C ILE A 372 31.39 12.78 -10.93
N PHE A 373 31.27 13.96 -10.31
CA PHE A 373 30.66 14.13 -9.00
C PHE A 373 29.18 13.66 -9.02
N LEU A 374 28.41 14.09 -10.02
CA LEU A 374 27.02 13.68 -10.17
C LEU A 374 26.88 12.16 -10.32
N LEU A 375 27.73 11.54 -11.13
CA LEU A 375 27.78 10.09 -11.30
C LEU A 375 28.15 9.39 -9.98
N GLY A 376 29.11 9.92 -9.24
CA GLY A 376 29.50 9.41 -7.92
C GLY A 376 28.32 9.42 -6.94
N VAL A 377 27.58 10.53 -6.86
CA VAL A 377 26.38 10.62 -6.02
C VAL A 377 25.34 9.56 -6.43
N LEU A 378 25.08 9.41 -7.74
CA LEU A 378 24.11 8.41 -8.23
C LEU A 378 24.54 6.98 -7.87
N ILE A 379 25.81 6.64 -8.07
CA ILE A 379 26.36 5.33 -7.70
C ILE A 379 26.24 5.10 -6.20
N THR A 380 26.55 6.09 -5.37
CA THR A 380 26.43 6.00 -3.91
C THR A 380 24.98 5.75 -3.49
N VAL A 381 24.03 6.47 -4.09
CA VAL A 381 22.59 6.28 -3.84
C VAL A 381 22.15 4.86 -4.21
N ILE A 382 22.54 4.38 -5.40
CA ILE A 382 22.22 3.02 -5.86
C ILE A 382 22.81 1.99 -4.89
N PHE A 383 24.06 2.13 -4.51
CA PHE A 383 24.76 1.22 -3.61
C PHE A 383 24.08 1.16 -2.22
N LEU A 384 23.79 2.32 -1.63
CA LEU A 384 23.09 2.40 -0.35
C LEU A 384 21.69 1.77 -0.44
N SER A 385 20.97 2.01 -1.54
CA SER A 385 19.64 1.43 -1.78
C SER A 385 19.70 -0.09 -1.89
N CYS A 386 20.69 -0.62 -2.61
CA CYS A 386 20.89 -2.07 -2.74
C CYS A 386 21.19 -2.71 -1.39
N ILE A 387 22.13 -2.13 -0.61
CA ILE A 387 22.45 -2.63 0.73
C ILE A 387 21.20 -2.60 1.64
N PHE A 388 20.47 -1.48 1.62
CA PHE A 388 19.29 -1.33 2.45
C PHE A 388 18.19 -2.34 2.07
N THR A 389 17.94 -2.54 0.77
CA THR A 389 16.96 -3.52 0.29
C THR A 389 17.37 -4.95 0.68
N LEU A 390 18.63 -5.32 0.49
CA LEU A 390 19.13 -6.64 0.87
C LEU A 390 19.07 -6.90 2.38
N ARG A 391 19.29 -5.88 3.19
CA ARG A 391 19.30 -6.04 4.64
C ARG A 391 17.90 -6.04 5.27
N TYR A 392 16.98 -5.25 4.73
CA TYR A 392 15.68 -4.97 5.36
C TYR A 392 14.48 -5.35 4.50
N GLY A 393 14.69 -5.74 3.25
CA GLY A 393 13.62 -6.04 2.29
C GLY A 393 13.52 -7.50 1.89
N GLN A 394 14.37 -8.39 2.43
CA GLN A 394 14.25 -9.82 2.18
C GLN A 394 13.39 -10.46 3.25
N ALA A 395 12.41 -11.27 2.81
CA ALA A 395 11.67 -12.14 3.71
C ALA A 395 12.62 -13.22 4.29
N ASP A 396 12.41 -13.57 5.55
CA ASP A 396 13.11 -14.71 6.16
C ASP A 396 12.48 -16.01 5.64
N GLN A 397 13.18 -16.69 4.75
CA GLN A 397 12.71 -17.92 4.11
C GLN A 397 12.35 -19.01 5.13
N VAL A 398 13.12 -19.13 6.22
CA VAL A 398 12.85 -20.10 7.28
C VAL A 398 11.52 -19.77 7.95
N PHE A 399 11.32 -18.50 8.31
CA PHE A 399 10.07 -18.04 8.89
C PHE A 399 8.87 -18.31 7.99
N GLU A 400 8.97 -17.98 6.69
CA GLU A 400 7.88 -18.19 5.75
C GLU A 400 7.58 -19.69 5.50
N TYR A 401 8.60 -20.52 5.44
CA TYR A 401 8.44 -21.98 5.32
C TYR A 401 7.73 -22.56 6.55
N GLU A 402 8.19 -22.23 7.75
CA GLU A 402 7.58 -22.67 9.01
C GLU A 402 6.13 -22.18 9.16
N LYS A 403 5.82 -20.97 8.66
CA LYS A 403 4.46 -20.41 8.63
C LYS A 403 3.52 -21.26 7.76
N VAL A 404 3.99 -21.73 6.60
CA VAL A 404 3.22 -22.63 5.72
C VAL A 404 3.06 -24.02 6.35
N GLU A 405 4.13 -24.60 6.89
CA GLU A 405 4.07 -25.88 7.60
C GLU A 405 3.10 -25.85 8.79
N PHE A 406 3.11 -24.74 9.54
CA PHE A 406 2.14 -24.53 10.62
C PHE A 406 0.70 -24.48 10.09
N ALA A 407 0.46 -23.81 8.98
CA ALA A 407 -0.86 -23.74 8.37
C ALA A 407 -1.36 -25.11 7.87
N GLU A 408 -0.49 -25.94 7.31
CA GLU A 408 -0.81 -27.33 6.94
C GLU A 408 -1.16 -28.18 8.18
N MET A 409 -0.39 -28.03 9.24
CA MET A 409 -0.65 -28.68 10.52
C MET A 409 -2.02 -28.25 11.09
N LEU A 410 -2.36 -26.98 11.04
CA LEU A 410 -3.67 -26.46 11.47
C LEU A 410 -4.81 -27.11 10.67
N MET A 411 -4.72 -27.12 9.36
CA MET A 411 -5.74 -27.71 8.48
C MET A 411 -5.99 -29.19 8.74
N ASN A 412 -4.94 -29.92 9.12
CA ASN A 412 -5.02 -31.35 9.35
C ASN A 412 -5.52 -31.74 10.76
N ASN A 413 -5.29 -30.89 11.77
CA ASN A 413 -5.49 -31.27 13.16
C ASN A 413 -6.57 -30.46 13.91
N PHE A 414 -7.07 -29.36 13.33
CA PHE A 414 -8.01 -28.48 14.02
C PHE A 414 -9.31 -28.28 13.24
N GLU A 415 -10.42 -28.18 13.95
CA GLU A 415 -11.75 -27.98 13.38
C GLU A 415 -12.50 -26.90 14.20
N GLY A 416 -13.27 -26.05 13.51
CA GLY A 416 -14.06 -25.00 14.11
C GLY A 416 -13.48 -23.61 13.88
N LYS A 417 -13.85 -22.64 14.70
CA LYS A 417 -13.40 -21.27 14.54
C LYS A 417 -12.15 -20.98 15.39
N ILE A 418 -11.18 -20.33 14.77
CA ILE A 418 -9.91 -19.91 15.37
C ILE A 418 -9.73 -18.41 15.23
N LEU A 419 -9.36 -17.72 16.30
CA LEU A 419 -8.97 -16.31 16.28
C LEU A 419 -7.47 -16.19 16.01
N ASP A 420 -7.09 -15.28 15.11
CA ASP A 420 -5.70 -14.91 14.89
C ASP A 420 -5.30 -13.68 15.72
N ALA A 421 -4.53 -13.88 16.75
CA ALA A 421 -4.02 -12.82 17.62
C ALA A 421 -2.53 -12.54 17.39
N GLY A 422 -2.02 -12.69 16.15
CA GLY A 422 -0.61 -12.45 15.89
C GLY A 422 -0.12 -12.74 14.49
N TYR A 423 -0.95 -12.55 13.48
CA TYR A 423 -0.62 -12.86 12.07
C TYR A 423 -0.13 -14.29 11.85
N THR A 424 -0.72 -15.23 12.61
CA THR A 424 -0.32 -16.64 12.57
C THR A 424 -0.96 -17.41 11.43
N LEU A 425 -2.12 -16.94 10.95
CA LEU A 425 -2.95 -17.64 9.97
C LEU A 425 -2.70 -17.23 8.52
N GLU A 426 -1.78 -16.31 8.26
CA GLU A 426 -1.48 -15.86 6.89
C GLU A 426 -1.12 -17.03 5.94
N GLY A 427 -0.35 -18.01 6.42
CA GLY A 427 -0.04 -19.21 5.65
C GLY A 427 -1.25 -20.07 5.32
N LEU A 428 -2.34 -19.97 6.11
CA LEU A 428 -3.55 -20.73 5.94
C LEU A 428 -4.27 -20.39 4.63
N HIS A 429 -4.22 -19.13 4.21
CA HIS A 429 -4.78 -18.71 2.91
C HIS A 429 -4.09 -19.45 1.77
N TYR A 430 -2.75 -19.56 1.81
CA TYR A 430 -1.99 -20.30 0.82
C TYR A 430 -2.35 -21.79 0.79
N VAL A 431 -2.36 -22.46 1.93
CA VAL A 431 -2.64 -23.90 2.04
C VAL A 431 -4.07 -24.22 1.60
N LYS A 432 -5.05 -23.40 2.00
CA LYS A 432 -6.47 -23.54 1.60
C LYS A 432 -6.65 -23.44 0.09
N LEU A 433 -5.92 -22.56 -0.57
CA LEU A 433 -6.02 -22.32 -2.01
C LEU A 433 -5.21 -23.30 -2.85
N SER A 434 -4.22 -23.99 -2.24
CA SER A 434 -3.39 -24.98 -2.93
C SER A 434 -3.99 -26.40 -2.90
N ASN A 435 -5.05 -26.63 -2.11
CA ASN A 435 -5.47 -27.98 -1.70
C ASN A 435 -6.78 -28.54 -2.26
N PRO A 436 -7.52 -27.98 -3.25
CA PRO A 436 -8.23 -28.88 -4.13
C PRO A 436 -8.15 -28.53 -5.62
N PRO A 437 -7.91 -29.52 -6.47
CA PRO A 437 -8.07 -29.37 -7.91
C PRO A 437 -9.52 -29.03 -8.24
N GLY A 438 -9.75 -27.94 -8.98
CA GLY A 438 -11.06 -27.54 -9.48
C GLY A 438 -11.66 -26.25 -8.92
N ILE A 439 -11.17 -25.69 -7.82
CA ILE A 439 -11.71 -24.45 -7.19
C ILE A 439 -11.66 -23.26 -8.14
N PHE A 440 -10.66 -23.17 -9.00
CA PHE A 440 -10.42 -21.98 -9.82
C PHE A 440 -11.37 -21.86 -11.03
N LYS A 441 -12.01 -22.94 -11.46
CA LYS A 441 -12.96 -22.92 -12.59
C LYS A 441 -14.42 -22.70 -12.17
N ASP A 442 -14.79 -23.08 -10.93
CA ASP A 442 -16.19 -23.09 -10.45
C ASP A 442 -16.43 -22.22 -9.21
N ALA A 443 -15.43 -21.43 -8.78
CA ALA A 443 -15.57 -20.62 -7.58
C ALA A 443 -16.41 -19.37 -7.85
N THR A 444 -17.65 -19.39 -7.41
CA THR A 444 -18.33 -18.16 -7.00
C THR A 444 -17.61 -17.65 -5.78
N VAL A 445 -16.69 -16.69 -5.99
CA VAL A 445 -15.94 -16.04 -4.91
C VAL A 445 -16.93 -15.14 -4.18
N ASN A 446 -17.49 -15.62 -3.07
CA ASN A 446 -18.22 -14.74 -2.17
C ASN A 446 -17.20 -13.87 -1.42
N LEU A 447 -16.93 -12.70 -1.98
CA LEU A 447 -15.91 -11.74 -1.51
C LEU A 447 -16.29 -11.07 -0.19
N ASP A 448 -17.55 -11.20 0.25
CA ASP A 448 -18.07 -10.55 1.46
C ASP A 448 -17.86 -11.35 2.75
N GLN A 449 -17.56 -12.61 2.65
CA GLN A 449 -17.33 -13.45 3.83
C GLN A 449 -16.03 -14.22 3.69
N ASN A 450 -15.02 -13.82 4.47
CA ASN A 450 -13.82 -14.58 4.82
C ASN A 450 -13.63 -15.84 3.95
N LEU A 451 -12.87 -15.76 2.88
CA LEU A 451 -12.49 -16.82 1.95
C LEU A 451 -12.98 -18.23 2.34
N MET A 452 -14.28 -18.48 2.18
CA MET A 452 -14.87 -19.78 2.45
C MET A 452 -14.77 -20.64 1.18
N TYR A 453 -13.69 -21.40 1.05
CA TYR A 453 -13.54 -22.39 -0.02
C TYR A 453 -13.83 -23.79 0.51
N GLY A 454 -14.90 -24.39 0.00
CA GLY A 454 -15.22 -25.79 0.21
C GLY A 454 -15.63 -26.18 1.65
N ASN A 455 -15.66 -27.48 1.95
CA ASN A 455 -15.89 -28.05 3.28
C ASN A 455 -14.70 -27.76 4.22
N GLN A 456 -14.54 -26.51 4.64
CA GLN A 456 -13.45 -26.13 5.53
C GLN A 456 -13.80 -26.46 6.96
N LYS A 457 -13.00 -27.35 7.54
CA LYS A 457 -13.13 -27.71 8.95
C LYS A 457 -12.71 -26.58 9.88
N LEU A 458 -11.75 -25.73 9.45
CA LEU A 458 -11.18 -24.61 10.22
C LEU A 458 -11.51 -23.27 9.56
N ILE A 459 -12.09 -22.35 10.33
CA ILE A 459 -12.53 -21.02 9.89
C ILE A 459 -11.86 -19.96 10.76
N GLU A 460 -11.23 -18.96 10.14
CA GLU A 460 -10.72 -17.79 10.86
C GLU A 460 -11.90 -16.96 11.39
N ALA A 461 -11.82 -16.62 12.68
CA ALA A 461 -12.78 -15.72 13.33
C ALA A 461 -12.16 -14.35 13.54
N LYS A 462 -12.92 -13.29 13.31
CA LYS A 462 -12.58 -11.91 13.66
C LYS A 462 -13.56 -11.44 14.73
N ILE A 463 -13.05 -11.15 15.92
CA ILE A 463 -13.82 -10.62 17.03
C ILE A 463 -13.27 -9.24 17.38
N TYR A 464 -14.17 -8.32 17.59
CA TYR A 464 -13.88 -7.01 18.13
C TYR A 464 -14.42 -6.92 19.55
N ALA A 465 -13.57 -6.59 20.51
CA ALA A 465 -13.92 -6.41 21.90
C ALA A 465 -12.95 -5.42 22.56
N ASP A 466 -13.45 -4.64 23.50
CA ASP A 466 -12.65 -3.63 24.20
C ASP A 466 -11.88 -4.23 25.40
N ASP A 467 -12.38 -5.33 25.95
CA ASP A 467 -11.76 -6.04 27.07
C ASP A 467 -11.92 -7.57 26.95
N ILE A 468 -11.27 -8.28 27.87
CA ILE A 468 -11.28 -9.75 27.91
C ILE A 468 -12.68 -10.33 28.19
N HIS A 469 -13.53 -9.62 28.93
CA HIS A 469 -14.87 -10.09 29.25
C HIS A 469 -15.77 -10.03 28.02
N GLU A 470 -15.81 -8.90 27.34
CA GLU A 470 -16.54 -8.73 26.08
C GLU A 470 -16.02 -9.72 25.02
N PHE A 471 -14.70 -9.89 24.93
CA PHE A 471 -14.08 -10.87 24.06
C PHE A 471 -14.57 -12.28 24.30
N MET A 472 -14.70 -12.71 25.55
CA MET A 472 -15.17 -14.05 25.89
C MET A 472 -16.65 -14.23 25.56
N LEU A 473 -17.49 -13.23 25.82
CA LEU A 473 -18.92 -13.25 25.46
C LEU A 473 -19.12 -13.33 23.93
N GLU A 474 -18.41 -12.51 23.18
CA GLU A 474 -18.49 -12.54 21.70
C GLU A 474 -17.88 -13.85 21.15
N SER A 475 -16.81 -14.37 21.76
CA SER A 475 -16.21 -15.66 21.38
C SER A 475 -17.19 -16.82 21.56
N GLU A 476 -17.95 -16.85 22.65
CA GLU A 476 -18.97 -17.85 22.92
C GLU A 476 -20.15 -17.73 21.93
N LYS A 477 -20.65 -16.52 21.72
CA LYS A 477 -21.72 -16.21 20.78
C LYS A 477 -21.41 -16.65 19.37
N TYR A 478 -20.16 -16.43 18.90
CA TYR A 478 -19.71 -16.83 17.56
C TYR A 478 -19.09 -18.23 17.52
N ASN A 479 -19.09 -18.97 18.62
CA ASN A 479 -18.52 -20.31 18.75
C ASN A 479 -17.04 -20.38 18.33
N VAL A 480 -16.23 -19.43 18.78
CA VAL A 480 -14.77 -19.45 18.59
C VAL A 480 -14.18 -20.47 19.56
N ARG A 481 -13.41 -21.41 19.02
CA ARG A 481 -12.87 -22.51 19.83
C ARG A 481 -11.42 -22.33 20.20
N TYR A 482 -10.66 -21.62 19.36
CA TYR A 482 -9.22 -21.51 19.50
C TYR A 482 -8.75 -20.07 19.34
N ILE A 483 -7.63 -19.77 19.99
CA ILE A 483 -6.84 -18.55 19.81
C ILE A 483 -5.44 -18.98 19.37
N SER A 484 -4.98 -18.46 18.23
CA SER A 484 -3.60 -18.62 17.79
C SER A 484 -2.84 -17.32 18.00
N ILE A 485 -1.65 -17.41 18.58
CA ILE A 485 -0.85 -16.25 18.95
C ILE A 485 0.63 -16.49 18.64
N SER A 486 1.31 -15.50 18.02
CA SER A 486 2.75 -15.57 17.78
C SER A 486 3.51 -14.56 18.64
N LYS A 487 4.75 -14.92 19.03
CA LYS A 487 5.61 -14.04 19.81
C LYS A 487 5.95 -12.74 19.07
N SER A 488 6.25 -12.83 17.79
CA SER A 488 6.60 -11.67 16.95
C SER A 488 5.37 -10.87 16.50
N GLY A 489 4.23 -11.54 16.33
CA GLY A 489 3.01 -10.90 15.83
C GLY A 489 2.23 -10.17 16.91
N ILE A 490 2.33 -10.60 18.18
CA ILE A 490 1.54 -10.01 19.26
C ILE A 490 1.86 -8.52 19.48
N GLU A 491 3.11 -8.11 19.30
CA GLU A 491 3.48 -6.69 19.39
C GLU A 491 2.81 -5.87 18.29
N GLY A 492 2.69 -6.43 17.07
CA GLY A 492 2.01 -5.82 15.94
C GLY A 492 0.49 -5.80 16.06
N THR A 493 -0.10 -6.73 16.82
CA THR A 493 -1.54 -6.85 17.05
C THR A 493 -1.99 -6.37 18.42
N SER A 494 -1.09 -5.85 19.24
CA SER A 494 -1.38 -5.39 20.62
C SER A 494 -2.48 -4.33 20.70
N PHE A 495 -2.67 -3.53 19.65
CA PHE A 495 -3.76 -2.56 19.58
C PHE A 495 -5.12 -3.19 19.26
N TRP A 496 -5.16 -4.44 18.76
CA TRP A 496 -6.41 -5.15 18.48
C TRP A 496 -6.89 -5.95 19.68
N TYR A 497 -5.93 -6.56 20.36
CA TYR A 497 -6.16 -7.44 21.50
C TYR A 497 -5.23 -7.08 22.65
N PRO A 498 -5.32 -5.83 23.20
CA PRO A 498 -4.42 -5.37 24.26
C PRO A 498 -4.52 -6.25 25.52
N TYR A 499 -5.67 -6.87 25.72
CA TYR A 499 -5.94 -7.79 26.83
C TYR A 499 -5.35 -9.20 26.63
N LEU A 500 -4.82 -9.52 25.44
CA LEU A 500 -4.12 -10.78 25.14
C LEU A 500 -2.59 -10.61 25.02
N ILE A 501 -2.07 -9.40 25.21
CA ILE A 501 -0.65 -9.08 24.96
C ILE A 501 0.30 -9.97 25.79
N ASP A 502 -0.11 -10.30 27.00
CA ASP A 502 0.67 -11.13 27.93
C ASP A 502 0.47 -12.64 27.71
N LEU A 503 -0.50 -13.05 26.88
CA LEU A 503 -0.90 -14.46 26.77
C LEU A 503 0.25 -15.38 26.33
N TYR A 504 1.15 -14.89 25.46
CA TYR A 504 2.25 -15.71 24.97
C TYR A 504 3.26 -16.07 26.06
N ASP A 505 3.63 -15.11 26.91
CA ASP A 505 4.69 -15.26 27.92
C ASP A 505 4.14 -15.57 29.33
N ASN A 506 2.86 -15.25 29.62
CA ASN A 506 2.22 -15.41 30.93
C ASN A 506 0.89 -16.17 30.81
N GLU A 507 0.93 -17.34 30.19
CA GLU A 507 -0.26 -18.17 29.92
C GLU A 507 -1.03 -18.58 31.20
N GLU A 508 -0.36 -18.64 32.34
CA GLU A 508 -0.96 -18.99 33.64
C GLU A 508 -1.99 -17.95 34.14
N LYS A 509 -1.96 -16.72 33.66
CA LYS A 509 -2.96 -15.70 33.99
C LYS A 509 -4.35 -16.01 33.38
N TYR A 510 -4.42 -16.91 32.42
CA TYR A 510 -5.61 -17.19 31.63
C TYR A 510 -6.07 -18.64 31.87
N GLU A 511 -6.52 -18.95 33.10
CA GLU A 511 -6.91 -20.31 33.50
C GLU A 511 -7.98 -20.97 32.63
N PHE A 512 -8.79 -20.15 31.93
CA PHE A 512 -9.80 -20.59 30.96
C PHE A 512 -9.25 -20.87 29.55
N LEU A 513 -7.95 -20.69 29.32
CA LEU A 513 -7.28 -21.01 28.07
C LEU A 513 -6.37 -22.23 28.23
N ASN A 514 -6.74 -23.35 27.61
CA ASN A 514 -5.94 -24.56 27.64
C ASN A 514 -4.99 -24.61 26.45
N LYS A 515 -3.66 -24.57 26.67
CA LYS A 515 -2.66 -24.68 25.60
C LYS A 515 -2.75 -26.06 24.94
N VAL A 516 -2.99 -26.09 23.62
CA VAL A 516 -3.13 -27.32 22.81
C VAL A 516 -2.02 -27.50 21.80
N PHE A 517 -1.26 -26.44 21.52
CA PHE A 517 -0.10 -26.47 20.65
C PHE A 517 0.96 -25.45 21.08
N ASP A 518 2.23 -25.81 20.92
CA ASP A 518 3.38 -24.95 21.17
C ASP A 518 4.46 -25.28 20.13
N SER A 519 4.85 -24.32 19.31
CA SER A 519 5.82 -24.48 18.24
C SER A 519 7.22 -24.83 18.75
N SER A 520 7.57 -24.43 19.98
CA SER A 520 8.85 -24.77 20.61
C SER A 520 9.05 -26.27 20.79
N GLN A 521 7.94 -27.04 20.89
CA GLN A 521 7.96 -28.50 20.95
C GLN A 521 8.20 -29.16 19.58
N LYS A 522 7.94 -28.44 18.48
CA LYS A 522 8.12 -28.89 17.09
C LYS A 522 9.45 -28.46 16.46
N LYS A 523 10.31 -27.77 17.21
CA LYS A 523 11.62 -27.27 16.75
C LYS A 523 11.54 -26.24 15.62
N TYR A 524 10.49 -25.39 15.60
CA TYR A 524 10.49 -24.22 14.73
C TYR A 524 11.57 -23.23 15.23
N GLU A 525 12.39 -22.74 14.30
CA GLU A 525 13.53 -21.87 14.62
C GLU A 525 13.13 -20.40 14.69
N LYS A 526 12.16 -19.98 13.90
CA LYS A 526 11.77 -18.57 13.68
C LYS A 526 10.32 -18.29 13.98
N PHE A 527 9.42 -19.18 13.60
CA PHE A 527 7.98 -19.00 13.74
C PHE A 527 7.48 -19.54 15.07
N HIS A 528 7.57 -18.69 16.11
CA HIS A 528 7.15 -19.04 17.47
C HIS A 528 5.67 -18.76 17.66
N VAL A 529 4.85 -19.82 17.73
CA VAL A 529 3.38 -19.75 17.83
C VAL A 529 2.86 -20.72 18.89
N LYS A 530 1.82 -20.29 19.62
CA LYS A 530 1.03 -21.12 20.54
C LYS A 530 -0.43 -21.11 20.14
N ILE A 531 -1.15 -22.23 20.37
CA ILE A 531 -2.60 -22.32 20.19
C ILE A 531 -3.23 -22.66 21.53
N PHE A 532 -4.26 -21.91 21.89
CA PHE A 532 -5.06 -22.14 23.09
C PHE A 532 -6.48 -22.52 22.70
N LYS A 533 -7.05 -23.52 23.37
CA LYS A 533 -8.47 -23.85 23.30
C LYS A 533 -9.20 -23.09 24.40
N ILE A 534 -10.31 -22.45 24.05
CA ILE A 534 -11.15 -21.71 24.99
C ILE A 534 -12.02 -22.71 25.79
N ASP A 535 -12.02 -22.60 27.10
CA ASP A 535 -12.84 -23.35 28.03
C ASP A 535 -13.87 -22.40 28.68
N PHE A 536 -15.04 -22.28 28.06
CA PHE A 536 -16.10 -21.38 28.54
C PHE A 536 -16.64 -21.79 29.91
N SER A 537 -16.61 -23.09 30.25
CA SER A 537 -17.07 -23.57 31.57
C SER A 537 -16.16 -23.09 32.68
N LYS A 538 -14.86 -23.10 32.50
CA LYS A 538 -13.92 -22.50 33.45
C LYS A 538 -14.06 -20.98 33.53
N TYR A 539 -14.30 -20.32 32.40
CA TYR A 539 -14.48 -18.88 32.37
C TYR A 539 -15.67 -18.44 33.22
N HIS A 540 -16.85 -19.05 33.01
CA HIS A 540 -18.04 -18.77 33.84
C HIS A 540 -17.90 -19.14 35.33
N GLY A 541 -17.03 -20.08 35.64
CA GLY A 541 -16.68 -20.40 37.04
C GLY A 541 -15.79 -19.38 37.71
N SER A 542 -14.95 -18.69 36.96
CA SER A 542 -13.98 -17.69 37.46
C SER A 542 -14.54 -16.25 37.46
N TYR A 543 -15.51 -15.97 36.56
CA TYR A 543 -16.16 -14.67 36.37
C TYR A 543 -17.68 -14.88 36.32
N PRO A 544 -18.37 -15.08 37.46
CA PRO A 544 -19.79 -15.35 37.54
C PRO A 544 -20.68 -14.17 37.15
#